data_2177025c1ce38fb61ff8727bbaf29c82
#
_entry.id   2177025c1ce38fb61ff8727bbaf29c82
#
_cell.length_a   1.000
_cell.length_b   1.000
_cell.length_c   1.000
_cell.angle_alpha   90.00
_cell.angle_beta   90.00
_cell.angle_gamma   90.00
#
_symmetry.space_group_name_H-M   'P 1'
#
loop_
_entity.id
_entity.type
_entity.pdbx_description
1 polymer ?
#
loop_
_entity_poly.entity_id
_entity_poly.type
_entity_poly.pdbx_seq_one_letter_code
_entity_poly.pdbx_strand_id
1 'polypeptide(L)'
;MKLTLIQPSVGKIANKPYIKSWTMEPLALATLAGLTPKEFEVELIDERIDPLPEFYNTDIVGITIETYTAKRAYSIAKEIRRQGIKVIMGGIHANLMPDEVIQHCDSMLLGGAEGGIWTQMLNDFKNNKLQKKYDANSYFKKELDHVTPRRDLYANKGYLPLGLVESGRGCPFTCEFCAI
;
A
#
# COMPACT_ATOMS: atom_id res chain seq x y z
N MET A 1 16.74 -5.13 -6.31
CA MET A 1 15.76 -4.09 -6.71
C MET A 1 15.22 -3.42 -5.46
N LYS A 2 14.81 -2.16 -5.55
CA LYS A 2 14.26 -1.43 -4.40
C LYS A 2 12.77 -1.16 -4.60
N LEU A 3 11.98 -1.46 -3.57
CA LEU A 3 10.54 -1.18 -3.48
C LEU A 3 10.30 -0.15 -2.37
N THR A 4 9.66 0.96 -2.69
CA THR A 4 9.22 1.92 -1.67
C THR A 4 7.72 1.79 -1.46
N LEU A 5 7.30 1.54 -0.23
CA LEU A 5 5.90 1.47 0.18
C LEU A 5 5.50 2.80 0.85
N ILE A 6 4.40 3.39 0.42
CA ILE A 6 3.96 4.71 0.91
C ILE A 6 2.58 4.61 1.55
N GLN A 7 2.49 5.13 2.78
CA GLN A 7 1.24 5.46 3.45
C GLN A 7 0.97 6.95 3.26
N PRO A 8 0.00 7.36 2.44
CA PRO A 8 -0.34 8.76 2.27
C PRO A 8 -1.00 9.36 3.53
N SER A 9 -0.77 10.63 3.74
CA SER A 9 -1.55 11.42 4.72
C SER A 9 -2.85 11.95 4.10
N VAL A 10 -3.72 12.53 4.92
CA VAL A 10 -4.97 13.19 4.44
C VAL A 10 -4.67 14.46 3.62
N GLY A 11 -3.41 14.82 3.52
CA GLY A 11 -2.95 16.03 2.85
C GLY A 11 -2.73 17.19 3.81
N LYS A 12 -1.70 17.95 3.53
CA LYS A 12 -1.44 19.21 4.24
C LYS A 12 -2.31 20.29 3.63
N ILE A 13 -3.13 20.94 4.44
CA ILE A 13 -3.69 22.25 4.06
C ILE A 13 -2.51 23.22 4.13
N ALA A 14 -2.26 23.96 3.05
CA ALA A 14 -1.19 24.96 3.01
C ALA A 14 -1.21 25.83 4.27
N ASN A 15 -0.07 25.97 4.92
CA ASN A 15 0.13 26.80 6.13
C ASN A 15 -0.59 26.33 7.41
N LYS A 16 -1.09 25.10 7.48
CA LYS A 16 -1.57 24.53 8.75
C LYS A 16 -0.68 23.35 9.17
N PRO A 17 -0.31 23.27 10.47
CA PRO A 17 0.33 22.07 10.97
C PRO A 17 -0.63 20.89 10.77
N TYR A 18 -0.09 19.79 10.30
CA TYR A 18 -0.86 18.54 10.26
C TYR A 18 -1.31 18.21 11.68
N ILE A 19 -2.60 17.92 11.86
CA ILE A 19 -3.08 17.44 13.14
C ILE A 19 -2.45 16.07 13.35
N LYS A 20 -1.42 16.01 14.18
CA LYS A 20 -0.81 14.75 14.64
C LYS A 20 -1.80 14.03 15.56
N SER A 21 -2.87 13.50 14.99
CA SER A 21 -3.77 12.66 15.73
C SER A 21 -3.30 11.21 15.59
N TRP A 22 -3.15 10.52 16.70
CA TRP A 22 -3.15 9.07 16.87
C TRP A 22 -2.58 8.28 15.66
N THR A 23 -1.28 8.38 15.46
CA THR A 23 -0.63 7.69 14.35
C THR A 23 -0.36 6.25 14.75
N MET A 24 -1.23 5.34 14.30
CA MET A 24 -1.03 3.91 14.44
C MET A 24 -0.08 3.39 13.37
N GLU A 25 0.61 2.30 13.70
CA GLU A 25 1.49 1.59 12.76
C GLU A 25 0.76 1.21 11.47
N PRO A 26 1.35 1.37 10.27
CA PRO A 26 0.75 0.93 9.01
C PRO A 26 0.90 -0.58 8.83
N LEU A 27 0.13 -1.38 9.59
CA LEU A 27 0.23 -2.84 9.61
C LEU A 27 0.08 -3.45 8.20
N ALA A 28 -0.82 -2.93 7.38
CA ALA A 28 -1.02 -3.43 6.02
C ALA A 28 0.26 -3.33 5.18
N LEU A 29 1.00 -2.22 5.27
CA LEU A 29 2.27 -2.08 4.55
C LEU A 29 3.39 -2.94 5.14
N ALA A 30 3.42 -3.14 6.46
CA ALA A 30 4.37 -4.06 7.09
C ALA A 30 4.10 -5.51 6.68
N THR A 31 2.83 -5.89 6.55
CA THR A 31 2.42 -7.21 6.03
C THR A 31 2.84 -7.36 4.58
N LEU A 32 2.57 -6.36 3.74
CA LEU A 32 2.98 -6.35 2.33
C LEU A 32 4.51 -6.47 2.18
N ALA A 33 5.26 -5.78 3.03
CA ALA A 33 6.70 -5.91 3.09
C ALA A 33 7.16 -7.33 3.51
N GLY A 34 6.42 -7.98 4.40
CA GLY A 34 6.65 -9.37 4.79
C GLY A 34 6.40 -10.38 3.66
N LEU A 35 5.44 -10.08 2.77
CA LEU A 35 5.14 -10.85 1.56
C LEU A 35 6.12 -10.58 0.42
N THR A 36 6.90 -9.51 0.50
CA THR A 36 7.82 -9.10 -0.57
C THR A 36 9.01 -10.04 -0.66
N PRO A 37 9.35 -10.55 -1.87
CA PRO A 37 10.51 -11.41 -2.07
C PRO A 37 11.81 -10.76 -1.59
N LYS A 38 12.72 -11.59 -1.05
CA LYS A 38 13.97 -11.13 -0.39
C LYS A 38 14.93 -10.38 -1.32
N GLU A 39 14.80 -10.54 -2.63
CA GLU A 39 15.60 -9.80 -3.61
C GLU A 39 15.19 -8.33 -3.76
N PHE A 40 14.09 -7.93 -3.14
CA PHE A 40 13.69 -6.53 -3.05
C PHE A 40 14.12 -5.96 -1.70
N GLU A 41 14.92 -4.90 -1.76
CA GLU A 41 15.11 -4.01 -0.62
C GLU A 41 13.82 -3.20 -0.43
N VAL A 42 13.22 -3.26 0.76
CA VAL A 42 11.97 -2.57 1.03
C VAL A 42 12.20 -1.37 1.93
N GLU A 43 11.73 -0.22 1.48
CA GLU A 43 11.62 1.01 2.27
C GLU A 43 10.15 1.33 2.54
N LEU A 44 9.83 1.79 3.75
CA LEU A 44 8.48 2.22 4.12
C LEU A 44 8.50 3.69 4.53
N ILE A 45 7.70 4.50 3.84
CA ILE A 45 7.51 5.93 4.12
C ILE A 45 6.06 6.15 4.54
N ASP A 46 5.89 6.65 5.75
CA ASP A 46 4.58 7.09 6.25
C ASP A 46 4.54 8.61 6.26
N GLU A 47 3.83 9.20 5.29
CA GLU A 47 3.72 10.65 5.14
C GLU A 47 3.09 11.35 6.36
N ARG A 48 2.43 10.60 7.24
CA ARG A 48 1.88 11.15 8.50
C ARG A 48 2.99 11.50 9.49
N ILE A 49 4.16 10.87 9.36
CA ILE A 49 5.34 11.03 10.24
C ILE A 49 6.52 11.59 9.47
N ASP A 50 6.86 10.99 8.33
CA ASP A 50 8.04 11.31 7.55
C ASP A 50 7.68 12.20 6.34
N PRO A 51 8.51 13.18 5.97
CA PRO A 51 8.32 13.90 4.71
C PRO A 51 8.59 12.97 3.52
N LEU A 52 7.83 13.14 2.46
CA LEU A 52 8.13 12.47 1.19
C LEU A 52 9.39 13.09 0.56
N PRO A 53 10.27 12.28 -0.03
CA PRO A 53 11.43 12.79 -0.74
C PRO A 53 11.00 13.52 -2.03
N GLU A 54 11.79 14.47 -2.48
CA GLU A 54 11.60 15.13 -3.76
C GLU A 54 11.93 14.19 -4.93
N PHE A 55 12.98 13.39 -4.77
CA PHE A 55 13.41 12.38 -5.74
C PHE A 55 13.45 11.00 -5.08
N TYR A 56 12.92 10.02 -5.79
CA TYR A 56 12.86 8.64 -5.32
C TYR A 56 13.99 7.81 -5.90
N ASN A 57 14.81 7.23 -5.04
CA ASN A 57 15.81 6.23 -5.45
C ASN A 57 15.20 4.83 -5.25
N THR A 58 14.34 4.42 -6.16
CA THR A 58 13.60 3.16 -6.10
C THR A 58 13.23 2.68 -7.50
N ASP A 59 13.04 1.38 -7.67
CA ASP A 59 12.64 0.80 -8.95
C ASP A 59 11.12 0.81 -9.13
N ILE A 60 10.37 0.68 -8.04
CA ILE A 60 8.91 0.63 -8.04
C ILE A 60 8.35 1.17 -6.73
N VAL A 61 7.17 1.77 -6.80
CA VAL A 61 6.48 2.30 -5.61
C VAL A 61 5.12 1.63 -5.45
N GLY A 62 4.82 1.19 -4.23
CA GLY A 62 3.49 0.74 -3.81
C GLY A 62 2.82 1.78 -2.91
N ILE A 63 1.60 2.19 -3.23
CA ILE A 63 0.83 3.16 -2.44
C ILE A 63 -0.46 2.49 -1.96
N THR A 64 -0.64 2.45 -0.64
CA THR A 64 -1.95 2.05 -0.08
C THR A 64 -2.90 3.23 -0.10
N ILE A 65 -4.17 2.98 -0.47
CA ILE A 65 -5.17 4.05 -0.56
C ILE A 65 -6.43 3.72 0.22
N GLU A 66 -6.83 4.69 1.01
CA GLU A 66 -8.12 4.75 1.68
C GLU A 66 -8.92 5.90 1.06
N THR A 67 -10.26 5.89 1.19
CA THR A 67 -11.10 6.87 0.49
C THR A 67 -10.73 8.31 0.83
N TYR A 68 -10.39 8.58 2.08
CA TYR A 68 -10.01 9.92 2.53
C TYR A 68 -8.57 10.33 2.15
N THR A 69 -7.71 9.39 1.75
CA THR A 69 -6.35 9.67 1.27
C THR A 69 -6.23 9.63 -0.26
N ALA A 70 -7.27 9.23 -0.99
CA ALA A 70 -7.22 8.96 -2.42
C ALA A 70 -6.67 10.13 -3.25
N LYS A 71 -7.20 11.35 -3.05
CA LYS A 71 -6.71 12.55 -3.78
C LYS A 71 -5.23 12.82 -3.52
N ARG A 72 -4.76 12.58 -2.29
CA ARG A 72 -3.34 12.75 -1.95
C ARG A 72 -2.50 11.66 -2.62
N ALA A 73 -2.94 10.40 -2.56
CA ALA A 73 -2.29 9.29 -3.22
C ALA A 73 -2.14 9.52 -4.73
N TYR A 74 -3.16 10.03 -5.40
CA TYR A 74 -3.09 10.36 -6.83
C TYR A 74 -2.08 11.46 -7.15
N SER A 75 -2.00 12.49 -6.29
CA SER A 75 -0.99 13.54 -6.42
C SER A 75 0.43 12.99 -6.27
N ILE A 76 0.67 12.12 -5.28
CA ILE A 76 1.95 11.45 -5.04
C ILE A 76 2.30 10.57 -6.25
N ALA A 77 1.38 9.75 -6.71
CA ALA A 77 1.60 8.87 -7.86
C ALA A 77 1.93 9.64 -9.13
N LYS A 78 1.25 10.76 -9.38
CA LYS A 78 1.52 11.63 -10.52
C LYS A 78 2.96 12.13 -10.51
N GLU A 79 3.47 12.53 -9.36
CA GLU A 79 4.83 13.04 -9.22
C GLU A 79 5.88 11.93 -9.40
N ILE A 80 5.65 10.76 -8.80
CA ILE A 80 6.51 9.59 -8.94
C ILE A 80 6.57 9.12 -10.40
N ARG A 81 5.42 9.04 -11.07
CA ARG A 81 5.34 8.62 -12.47
C ARG A 81 6.03 9.60 -13.43
N ARG A 82 6.07 10.90 -13.09
CA ARG A 82 6.86 11.90 -13.85
C ARG A 82 8.37 11.64 -13.78
N GLN A 83 8.84 10.97 -12.71
CA GLN A 83 10.22 10.53 -12.56
C GLN A 83 10.50 9.20 -13.31
N GLY A 84 9.53 8.66 -14.04
CA GLY A 84 9.66 7.41 -14.79
C GLY A 84 9.50 6.15 -13.95
N ILE A 85 9.14 6.28 -12.67
CA ILE A 85 8.99 5.17 -11.74
C ILE A 85 7.58 4.60 -11.82
N LYS A 86 7.46 3.27 -11.86
CA LYS A 86 6.17 2.58 -11.86
C LYS A 86 5.49 2.64 -10.51
N VAL A 87 4.18 2.87 -10.52
CA VAL A 87 3.35 2.97 -9.32
C VAL A 87 2.29 1.88 -9.31
N ILE A 88 2.29 1.11 -8.22
CA ILE A 88 1.23 0.17 -7.86
C ILE A 88 0.32 0.82 -6.83
N MET A 89 -0.98 0.67 -6.98
CA MET A 89 -1.96 1.08 -5.97
C MET A 89 -2.80 -0.10 -5.50
N GLY A 90 -3.12 -0.11 -4.21
CA GLY A 90 -4.01 -1.08 -3.57
C GLY A 90 -4.62 -0.52 -2.29
N GLY A 91 -5.42 -1.31 -1.61
CA GLY A 91 -6.13 -0.92 -0.39
C GLY A 91 -7.62 -0.78 -0.60
N ILE A 92 -8.33 -0.37 0.46
CA ILE A 92 -9.81 -0.40 0.46
C ILE A 92 -10.43 0.43 -0.65
N HIS A 93 -9.87 1.61 -0.93
CA HIS A 93 -10.42 2.49 -1.97
C HIS A 93 -10.26 1.90 -3.37
N ALA A 94 -9.21 1.14 -3.63
CA ALA A 94 -9.03 0.44 -4.92
C ALA A 94 -10.16 -0.59 -5.17
N ASN A 95 -10.63 -1.26 -4.11
CA ASN A 95 -11.75 -2.18 -4.21
C ASN A 95 -13.10 -1.47 -4.42
N LEU A 96 -13.28 -0.30 -3.82
CA LEU A 96 -14.52 0.47 -3.91
C LEU A 96 -14.65 1.24 -5.23
N MET A 97 -13.54 1.79 -5.73
CA MET A 97 -13.50 2.68 -6.88
C MET A 97 -12.43 2.26 -7.92
N PRO A 98 -12.44 1.01 -8.40
CA PRO A 98 -11.38 0.48 -9.26
C PRO A 98 -11.19 1.28 -10.55
N ASP A 99 -12.28 1.74 -11.18
CA ASP A 99 -12.24 2.47 -12.45
C ASP A 99 -11.63 3.88 -12.31
N GLU A 100 -11.72 4.45 -11.11
CA GLU A 100 -11.06 5.71 -10.77
C GLU A 100 -9.56 5.47 -10.53
N VAL A 101 -9.23 4.54 -9.62
CA VAL A 101 -7.86 4.29 -9.18
C VAL A 101 -6.94 3.87 -10.32
N ILE A 102 -7.43 3.04 -11.25
CA ILE A 102 -6.65 2.51 -12.37
C ILE A 102 -6.12 3.61 -13.30
N GLN A 103 -6.73 4.78 -13.32
CA GLN A 103 -6.29 5.92 -14.13
C GLN A 103 -5.05 6.60 -13.54
N HIS A 104 -4.82 6.44 -12.24
CA HIS A 104 -3.76 7.11 -11.49
C HIS A 104 -2.52 6.26 -11.23
N CYS A 105 -2.54 4.97 -11.58
CA CYS A 105 -1.42 4.04 -11.35
C CYS A 105 -1.00 3.29 -12.63
N ASP A 106 0.15 2.63 -12.57
CA ASP A 106 0.61 1.74 -13.63
C ASP A 106 0.01 0.35 -13.48
N SER A 107 -0.23 -0.06 -12.24
CA SER A 107 -0.85 -1.33 -11.89
C SER A 107 -1.69 -1.20 -10.63
N MET A 108 -2.74 -1.98 -10.52
CA MET A 108 -3.64 -1.98 -9.37
C MET A 108 -3.81 -3.40 -8.82
N LEU A 109 -3.78 -3.50 -7.49
CA LEU A 109 -4.10 -4.73 -6.75
C LEU A 109 -5.48 -4.58 -6.09
N LEU A 110 -6.39 -5.49 -6.41
CA LEU A 110 -7.70 -5.64 -5.77
C LEU A 110 -7.69 -6.82 -4.80
N GLY A 111 -8.37 -6.67 -3.69
CA GLY A 111 -8.42 -7.69 -2.63
C GLY A 111 -7.16 -7.72 -1.78
N GLY A 112 -6.91 -8.87 -1.15
CA GLY A 112 -5.72 -9.11 -0.33
C GLY A 112 -4.45 -9.32 -1.15
N ALA A 113 -3.32 -9.07 -0.56
CA ALA A 113 -2.02 -9.25 -1.21
C ALA A 113 -1.44 -10.67 -1.07
N GLU A 114 -2.11 -11.50 -0.27
CA GLU A 114 -1.71 -12.87 0.07
C GLU A 114 -2.00 -13.86 -1.09
N GLY A 115 -1.69 -15.12 -0.85
CA GLY A 115 -1.91 -16.19 -1.83
C GLY A 115 -0.95 -16.15 -3.02
N GLY A 116 0.13 -15.37 -2.92
CA GLY A 116 1.16 -15.28 -3.95
C GLY A 116 0.91 -14.21 -5.02
N ILE A 117 -0.23 -13.51 -5.01
CA ILE A 117 -0.55 -12.50 -6.03
C ILE A 117 0.42 -11.31 -5.99
N TRP A 118 0.81 -10.87 -4.78
CA TRP A 118 1.81 -9.81 -4.63
C TRP A 118 3.17 -10.23 -5.19
N THR A 119 3.62 -11.42 -4.87
CA THR A 119 4.86 -11.98 -5.39
C THR A 119 4.83 -12.09 -6.92
N GLN A 120 3.70 -12.53 -7.48
CA GLN A 120 3.53 -12.57 -8.93
C GLN A 120 3.61 -11.17 -9.55
N MET A 121 2.94 -10.19 -8.97
CA MET A 121 2.97 -8.81 -9.44
C MET A 121 4.38 -8.23 -9.49
N LEU A 122 5.19 -8.48 -8.46
CA LEU A 122 6.59 -8.06 -8.41
C LEU A 122 7.47 -8.83 -9.40
N ASN A 123 7.21 -10.13 -9.61
CA ASN A 123 7.89 -10.92 -10.64
C ASN A 123 7.55 -10.44 -12.05
N ASP A 124 6.30 -10.11 -12.31
CA ASP A 124 5.86 -9.55 -13.59
C ASP A 124 6.52 -8.19 -13.83
N PHE A 125 6.63 -7.35 -12.79
CA PHE A 125 7.38 -6.09 -12.88
C PHE A 125 8.84 -6.33 -13.26
N LYS A 126 9.53 -7.23 -12.57
CA LYS A 126 10.93 -7.60 -12.83
C LYS A 126 11.15 -8.07 -14.28
N ASN A 127 10.16 -8.73 -14.86
CA ASN A 127 10.20 -9.26 -16.21
C ASN A 127 9.61 -8.30 -17.27
N ASN A 128 9.32 -7.05 -16.92
CA ASN A 128 8.65 -6.07 -17.78
C ASN A 128 7.28 -6.54 -18.32
N LYS A 129 6.56 -7.34 -17.53
CA LYS A 129 5.24 -7.91 -17.84
C LYS A 129 4.15 -7.44 -16.88
N LEU A 130 4.41 -6.33 -16.14
CA LEU A 130 3.46 -5.80 -15.15
C LEU A 130 2.10 -5.55 -15.81
N GLN A 131 1.07 -6.24 -15.32
CA GLN A 131 -0.29 -6.10 -15.80
C GLN A 131 -0.94 -4.86 -15.20
N LYS A 132 -1.94 -4.34 -15.87
CA LYS A 132 -2.67 -3.16 -15.41
C LYS A 132 -3.49 -3.41 -14.14
N LYS A 133 -3.99 -4.65 -13.97
CA LYS A 133 -4.84 -5.07 -12.85
C LYS A 133 -4.49 -6.48 -12.40
N TYR A 134 -4.41 -6.65 -11.10
CA TYR A 134 -4.35 -7.95 -10.42
C TYR A 134 -5.53 -8.03 -9.46
N ASP A 135 -6.28 -9.15 -9.53
CA ASP A 135 -7.48 -9.35 -8.73
C ASP A 135 -7.30 -10.59 -7.86
N ALA A 136 -7.11 -10.37 -6.56
CA ALA A 136 -6.91 -11.45 -5.59
C ALA A 136 -8.10 -12.39 -5.49
N ASN A 137 -9.31 -11.92 -5.81
CA ASN A 137 -10.50 -12.78 -5.78
C ASN A 137 -10.42 -13.93 -6.80
N SER A 138 -9.66 -13.74 -7.89
CA SER A 138 -9.37 -14.79 -8.87
C SER A 138 -8.24 -15.74 -8.45
N TYR A 139 -7.48 -15.37 -7.42
CA TYR A 139 -6.29 -16.09 -6.91
C TYR A 139 -6.54 -16.80 -5.57
N PHE A 140 -7.75 -16.81 -5.07
CA PHE A 140 -8.05 -17.23 -3.71
C PHE A 140 -7.56 -18.66 -3.43
N LYS A 141 -6.45 -18.78 -2.71
CA LYS A 141 -6.07 -20.01 -2.02
C LYS A 141 -6.86 -20.08 -0.71
N LYS A 142 -7.37 -21.28 -0.38
CA LYS A 142 -8.13 -21.52 0.86
C LYS A 142 -7.34 -21.22 2.16
N GLU A 143 -6.03 -21.20 2.08
CA GLU A 143 -5.15 -20.96 3.21
C GLU A 143 -4.52 -19.58 3.09
N LEU A 144 -4.64 -18.77 4.14
CA LEU A 144 -3.94 -17.51 4.26
C LEU A 144 -2.46 -17.79 4.51
N ASP A 145 -1.60 -17.09 3.80
CA ASP A 145 -0.17 -17.14 4.07
C ASP A 145 0.11 -16.65 5.50
N HIS A 146 0.87 -17.42 6.27
CA HIS A 146 1.37 -16.96 7.55
C HIS A 146 2.49 -15.95 7.30
N VAL A 147 2.17 -14.67 7.42
CA VAL A 147 3.10 -13.57 7.19
C VAL A 147 3.47 -12.91 8.49
N THR A 148 4.76 -12.75 8.72
CA THR A 148 5.26 -11.89 9.79
C THR A 148 5.42 -10.47 9.26
N PRO A 149 4.62 -9.50 9.74
CA PRO A 149 4.75 -8.11 9.32
C PRO A 149 6.15 -7.56 9.63
N ARG A 150 6.75 -6.85 8.67
CA ARG A 150 8.08 -6.23 8.78
C ARG A 150 8.01 -4.95 9.63
N ARG A 151 7.76 -5.12 10.94
CA ARG A 151 7.67 -4.01 11.91
C ARG A 151 8.99 -3.29 12.13
N ASP A 152 10.12 -3.91 11.75
CA ASP A 152 11.44 -3.31 11.74
C ASP A 152 11.51 -2.05 10.88
N LEU A 153 10.70 -1.96 9.82
CA LEU A 153 10.69 -0.83 8.87
C LEU A 153 10.15 0.48 9.48
N TYR A 154 9.47 0.40 10.60
CA TYR A 154 8.98 1.58 11.31
C TYR A 154 9.36 1.60 12.81
N ALA A 155 10.30 0.75 13.21
CA ALA A 155 10.85 0.78 14.57
C ALA A 155 11.46 2.16 14.86
N ASN A 156 11.28 2.63 16.09
CA ASN A 156 11.76 3.93 16.58
C ASN A 156 11.14 5.16 15.89
N LYS A 157 10.07 5.01 15.13
CA LYS A 157 9.28 6.12 14.61
C LYS A 157 8.19 6.52 15.63
N GLY A 158 7.66 7.72 15.49
CA GLY A 158 6.75 8.33 16.46
C GLY A 158 5.31 7.78 16.43
N TYR A 159 5.16 6.44 16.40
CA TYR A 159 3.86 5.78 16.52
C TYR A 159 3.42 5.66 17.98
N LEU A 160 2.13 5.45 18.19
CA LEU A 160 1.61 5.06 19.49
C LEU A 160 2.22 3.71 19.92
N PRO A 161 2.50 3.52 21.20
CA PRO A 161 3.02 2.26 21.73
C PRO A 161 1.93 1.17 21.80
N LEU A 162 1.30 0.90 20.66
CA LEU A 162 0.24 -0.10 20.49
C LEU A 162 0.63 -1.05 19.38
N GLY A 163 0.57 -2.36 19.66
CA GLY A 163 0.74 -3.39 18.64
C GLY A 163 -0.60 -3.73 17.99
N LEU A 164 -0.71 -3.57 16.68
CA LEU A 164 -1.87 -4.03 15.93
C LEU A 164 -1.73 -5.52 15.61
N VAL A 165 -2.77 -6.29 15.89
CA VAL A 165 -2.85 -7.72 15.58
C VAL A 165 -4.15 -8.00 14.84
N GLU A 166 -4.03 -8.63 13.67
CA GLU A 166 -5.17 -9.13 12.92
C GLU A 166 -5.47 -10.56 13.36
N SER A 167 -6.65 -10.78 13.96
CA SER A 167 -7.08 -12.09 14.47
C SER A 167 -7.98 -12.87 13.52
N GLY A 168 -8.40 -12.26 12.42
CA GLY A 168 -9.27 -12.89 11.42
C GLY A 168 -9.49 -11.98 10.22
N ARG A 169 -10.00 -12.56 9.16
CA ARG A 169 -10.30 -11.85 7.90
C ARG A 169 -11.72 -12.08 7.44
N GLY A 170 -12.27 -11.02 6.82
CA GLY A 170 -13.64 -11.02 6.33
C GLY A 170 -14.67 -10.92 7.44
N CYS A 171 -15.91 -10.84 7.04
CA CYS A 171 -17.07 -10.76 7.91
C CYS A 171 -18.21 -11.60 7.34
N PRO A 172 -18.91 -12.39 8.17
CA PRO A 172 -20.04 -13.21 7.69
C PRO A 172 -21.32 -12.39 7.47
N PHE A 173 -21.33 -11.10 7.81
CA PHE A 173 -22.50 -10.23 7.70
C PHE A 173 -22.46 -9.44 6.39
N THR A 174 -23.65 -9.05 5.90
CA THR A 174 -23.86 -8.31 4.65
C THR A 174 -24.49 -6.95 4.93
N CYS A 175 -23.86 -6.15 5.79
CA CYS A 175 -24.39 -4.82 6.14
C CYS A 175 -24.30 -3.86 4.95
N GLU A 176 -25.39 -3.16 4.61
CA GLU A 176 -25.50 -2.30 3.43
C GLU A 176 -24.49 -1.15 3.39
N PHE A 177 -24.00 -0.70 4.54
CA PHE A 177 -23.02 0.38 4.68
C PHE A 177 -21.56 -0.12 4.76
N CYS A 178 -21.34 -1.42 4.72
CA CYS A 178 -20.03 -2.02 4.94
C CYS A 178 -19.29 -2.24 3.63
N ALA A 179 -17.99 -1.93 3.65
CA ALA A 179 -17.11 -2.09 2.50
C ALA A 179 -16.22 -3.35 2.58
N ILE A 180 -16.50 -4.25 3.56
CA ILE A 180 -15.76 -5.49 3.80
C ILE A 180 -16.57 -6.66 3.27
#